data_c17ecd89c95563e9dd6a4ecaed46976a
#
_entry.id   c17ecd89c95563e9dd6a4ecaed46976a
#
_cell.length_a   1.000
_cell.length_b   1.000
_cell.length_c   1.000
_cell.angle_alpha   90.00
_cell.angle_beta   90.00
_cell.angle_gamma   90.00
#
_symmetry.space_group_name_H-M   'P 1'
#
loop_
_entity.id
_entity.type
_entity.pdbx_description
1 polymer ?
#
loop_
_entity_poly.entity_id
_entity_poly.type
_entity_poly.pdbx_seq_one_letter_code
_entity_poly.pdbx_strand_id
1 'polypeptide(L)'
;SKDFFSYNNNIEIMRYNFQNNINAKLSNSSKLSLRLNVQLRDMTTPNQGVGAIFNNAMNTSPVEFPVYFPDDGETPYIKWGATERVNADYQTNPVAQAATGYNKGFQSTVIAALEFNQKLDFITEGLSFKALASFKNWSSSENKREGKWNKFALTGYEDDGNGGYTYTTSRIGDEYTTNLTAKNTNSGDRRFYLEGMVNYSRTFGEHDVNAMLIYSQDELVNNTPGDGNFIGSLPQRKQGLAARASYAYAGKYMAEVNVGY
;
A
#
# COMPACT_ATOMS: atom_id res chain seq x y z
N SER A 1 13.77 2.51 22.82
CA SER A 1 14.60 1.50 22.13
C SER A 1 16.07 1.90 22.27
N LYS A 2 16.94 0.95 22.48
CA LYS A 2 18.37 1.19 22.54
C LYS A 2 18.85 1.26 21.10
N ASP A 3 19.33 2.42 20.64
CA ASP A 3 19.90 2.57 19.30
C ASP A 3 21.26 1.89 19.28
N PHE A 4 21.33 0.72 18.66
CA PHE A 4 22.57 -0.03 18.49
C PHE A 4 23.42 0.50 17.35
N PHE A 5 22.84 1.28 16.45
CA PHE A 5 23.49 1.85 15.26
C PHE A 5 23.15 3.34 15.12
N SER A 6 23.87 4.03 14.25
CA SER A 6 23.69 5.47 13.98
C SER A 6 22.45 5.82 13.15
N TYR A 7 21.60 4.84 12.82
CA TYR A 7 20.38 5.06 12.03
C TYR A 7 19.14 4.66 12.84
N ASN A 8 18.02 5.33 12.53
CA ASN A 8 16.72 5.02 13.10
C ASN A 8 16.04 3.89 12.31
N ASN A 9 15.77 2.77 12.98
CA ASN A 9 15.02 1.62 12.48
C ASN A 9 13.69 1.40 13.20
N ASN A 10 13.26 2.35 14.02
CA ASN A 10 11.98 2.29 14.70
C ASN A 10 10.83 2.29 13.72
N ILE A 11 9.74 1.65 14.12
CA ILE A 11 8.51 1.63 13.33
C ILE A 11 7.85 3.00 13.44
N GLU A 12 7.77 3.69 12.31
CA GLU A 12 7.08 4.96 12.21
C GLU A 12 6.19 4.94 10.97
N ILE A 13 4.92 5.31 11.12
CA ILE A 13 3.96 5.38 10.02
C ILE A 13 3.19 6.68 10.11
N MET A 14 3.42 7.56 9.15
CA MET A 14 2.68 8.81 8.97
C MET A 14 1.71 8.68 7.81
N ARG A 15 0.46 9.09 8.01
CA ARG A 15 -0.56 9.10 6.97
C ARG A 15 -1.20 10.48 6.88
N TYR A 16 -1.23 11.01 5.67
CA TYR A 16 -1.86 12.29 5.37
C TYR A 16 -2.98 12.05 4.36
N ASN A 17 -4.15 12.60 4.64
CA ASN A 17 -5.31 12.52 3.75
C ASN A 17 -5.84 13.93 3.50
N PHE A 18 -5.83 14.33 2.23
CA PHE A 18 -6.37 15.60 1.77
C PHE A 18 -7.58 15.33 0.88
N GLN A 19 -8.71 15.88 1.26
CA GLN A 19 -9.92 15.77 0.48
C GLN A 19 -10.47 17.16 0.19
N ASN A 20 -10.78 17.42 -1.09
CA ASN A 20 -11.37 18.65 -1.54
C ASN A 20 -12.52 18.35 -2.50
N ASN A 21 -13.68 18.98 -2.26
CA ASN A 21 -14.85 18.87 -3.11
C ASN A 21 -15.33 20.27 -3.47
N ILE A 22 -15.25 20.60 -4.75
CA ILE A 22 -15.70 21.90 -5.28
C ILE A 22 -16.93 21.65 -6.13
N ASN A 23 -18.01 22.37 -5.86
CA ASN A 23 -19.22 22.35 -6.65
C ASN A 23 -19.47 23.76 -7.20
N ALA A 24 -19.45 23.89 -8.51
CA ALA A 24 -19.71 25.13 -9.21
C ALA A 24 -21.05 25.04 -9.96
N LYS A 25 -21.96 25.92 -9.66
CA LYS A 25 -23.20 26.12 -10.45
C LYS A 25 -22.87 27.06 -11.60
N LEU A 26 -22.70 26.51 -12.81
CA LEU A 26 -22.34 27.30 -14.00
C LEU A 26 -23.54 28.06 -14.54
N SER A 27 -24.74 27.46 -14.43
CA SER A 27 -26.03 28.06 -14.80
C SER A 27 -27.16 27.43 -13.98
N ASN A 28 -28.43 27.80 -14.25
CA ASN A 28 -29.58 27.13 -13.62
C ASN A 28 -29.73 25.66 -14.07
N SER A 29 -29.19 25.31 -15.22
CA SER A 29 -29.25 23.95 -15.80
C SER A 29 -27.94 23.20 -15.75
N SER A 30 -26.78 23.84 -15.41
CA SER A 30 -25.46 23.25 -15.49
C SER A 30 -24.73 23.28 -14.15
N LYS A 31 -24.15 22.16 -13.75
CA LYS A 31 -23.36 22.01 -12.52
C LYS A 31 -22.07 21.26 -12.84
N LEU A 32 -20.96 21.76 -12.34
CA LEU A 32 -19.64 21.11 -12.38
C LEU A 32 -19.21 20.77 -10.96
N SER A 33 -18.74 19.55 -10.76
CA SER A 33 -18.23 19.09 -9.47
C SER A 33 -16.81 18.51 -9.66
N LEU A 34 -15.85 19.03 -8.92
CA LEU A 34 -14.48 18.50 -8.85
C LEU A 34 -14.30 17.86 -7.48
N ARG A 35 -13.83 16.62 -7.46
CA ARG A 35 -13.46 15.90 -6.25
C ARG A 35 -11.99 15.51 -6.34
N LEU A 36 -11.22 15.91 -5.35
CA LEU A 36 -9.82 15.57 -5.22
C LEU A 36 -9.60 14.85 -3.89
N ASN A 37 -8.97 13.67 -3.94
CA ASN A 37 -8.53 12.94 -2.77
C ASN A 37 -7.06 12.57 -2.95
N VAL A 38 -6.22 12.97 -2.01
CA VAL A 38 -4.80 12.66 -1.98
C VAL A 38 -4.48 11.99 -0.66
N GLN A 39 -3.94 10.78 -0.75
CA GLN A 39 -3.49 10.01 0.41
C GLN A 39 -1.99 9.79 0.29
N LEU A 40 -1.25 10.21 1.29
CA LEU A 40 0.19 10.01 1.41
C LEU A 40 0.47 9.14 2.64
N ARG A 41 1.37 8.19 2.48
CA ARG A 41 1.84 7.33 3.55
C ARG A 41 3.36 7.31 3.52
N ASP A 42 3.96 7.77 4.59
CA ASP A 42 5.39 7.65 4.85
C ASP A 42 5.59 6.60 5.95
N MET A 43 6.52 5.70 5.77
CA MET A 43 6.78 4.64 6.75
C MET A 43 8.26 4.31 6.85
N THR A 44 8.69 4.10 8.08
CA THR A 44 9.98 3.49 8.40
C THR A 44 9.71 2.19 9.16
N THR A 45 10.36 1.11 8.77
CA THR A 45 10.24 -0.19 9.42
C THR A 45 11.60 -0.87 9.47
N PRO A 46 11.79 -1.86 10.36
CA PRO A 46 12.95 -2.75 10.27
C PRO A 46 13.03 -3.43 8.90
N ASN A 47 14.24 -3.72 8.45
CA ASN A 47 14.50 -4.23 7.10
C ASN A 47 13.66 -5.47 6.72
N GLN A 48 13.55 -6.44 7.62
CA GLN A 48 12.84 -7.69 7.35
C GLN A 48 11.34 -7.64 7.68
N GLY A 49 10.85 -6.49 8.16
CA GLY A 49 9.47 -6.29 8.53
C GLY A 49 9.09 -6.89 9.89
N VAL A 50 8.01 -6.37 10.45
CA VAL A 50 7.56 -6.70 11.83
C VAL A 50 7.13 -8.16 11.95
N GLY A 51 6.47 -8.72 10.94
CA GLY A 51 5.98 -10.09 10.97
C GLY A 51 7.10 -11.12 11.06
N ALA A 52 8.21 -10.93 10.33
CA ALA A 52 9.36 -11.82 10.40
C ALA A 52 10.06 -11.75 11.76
N ILE A 53 10.21 -10.54 12.32
CA ILE A 53 10.80 -10.35 13.66
C ILE A 53 9.93 -11.01 14.73
N PHE A 54 8.61 -10.82 14.67
CA PHE A 54 7.66 -11.44 15.61
C PHE A 54 7.73 -12.98 15.52
N ASN A 55 7.72 -13.53 14.31
CA ASN A 55 7.82 -14.96 14.11
C ASN A 55 9.12 -15.54 14.68
N ASN A 56 10.24 -14.87 14.46
CA ASN A 56 11.52 -15.27 15.03
C ASN A 56 11.52 -15.15 16.56
N ALA A 57 10.96 -14.09 17.12
CA ALA A 57 10.87 -13.91 18.56
C ALA A 57 10.04 -15.02 19.24
N MET A 58 9.00 -15.53 18.56
CA MET A 58 8.18 -16.64 19.05
C MET A 58 8.86 -18.00 18.92
N ASN A 59 9.76 -18.16 17.98
CA ASN A 59 10.43 -19.44 17.72
C ASN A 59 11.86 -19.53 18.32
N THR A 60 12.43 -18.42 18.76
CA THR A 60 13.77 -18.39 19.38
C THR A 60 13.67 -18.65 20.86
N SER A 61 14.42 -19.63 21.36
CA SER A 61 14.49 -19.93 22.78
C SER A 61 15.34 -18.89 23.53
N PRO A 62 14.81 -18.21 24.55
CA PRO A 62 15.52 -17.17 25.30
C PRO A 62 16.66 -17.72 26.17
N VAL A 63 16.74 -19.04 26.36
CA VAL A 63 17.78 -19.70 27.18
C VAL A 63 18.94 -20.25 26.36
N GLU A 64 18.85 -20.23 25.02
CA GLU A 64 19.88 -20.78 24.14
C GLU A 64 21.08 -19.84 23.98
N PHE A 65 20.84 -18.53 23.94
CA PHE A 65 21.88 -17.52 23.80
C PHE A 65 21.40 -16.14 24.32
N PRO A 66 22.32 -15.29 24.77
CA PRO A 66 22.01 -13.91 25.15
C PRO A 66 21.70 -13.06 23.91
N VAL A 67 21.11 -11.89 24.09
CA VAL A 67 20.89 -10.94 22.99
C VAL A 67 22.22 -10.55 22.34
N TYR A 68 23.21 -10.23 23.15
CA TYR A 68 24.59 -9.96 22.71
C TYR A 68 25.55 -10.28 23.85
N PHE A 69 26.80 -10.53 23.52
CA PHE A 69 27.89 -10.68 24.49
C PHE A 69 28.49 -9.31 24.82
N PRO A 70 29.06 -9.14 26.04
CA PRO A 70 29.81 -7.94 26.40
C PRO A 70 30.91 -7.61 25.38
N ASP A 71 31.20 -6.31 25.26
CA ASP A 71 32.31 -5.81 24.46
C ASP A 71 33.64 -6.27 25.08
N ASP A 72 34.51 -6.86 24.27
CA ASP A 72 35.84 -7.29 24.68
C ASP A 72 36.94 -6.24 24.36
N GLY A 73 36.55 -5.12 23.72
CA GLY A 73 37.47 -4.07 23.30
C GLY A 73 38.36 -4.44 22.08
N GLU A 74 38.22 -5.66 21.54
CA GLU A 74 38.99 -6.14 20.42
C GLU A 74 38.19 -6.17 19.10
N THR A 75 36.88 -6.41 19.21
CA THR A 75 35.97 -6.50 18.05
C THR A 75 35.27 -5.19 17.76
N PRO A 76 35.33 -4.64 16.54
CA PRO A 76 34.72 -3.35 16.19
C PRO A 76 33.19 -3.40 15.98
N TYR A 77 32.54 -4.50 16.30
CA TYR A 77 31.11 -4.72 16.08
C TYR A 77 30.47 -5.48 17.25
N ILE A 78 29.15 -5.42 17.32
CA ILE A 78 28.38 -6.10 18.37
C ILE A 78 28.42 -7.61 18.14
N LYS A 79 28.77 -8.36 19.20
CA LYS A 79 28.75 -9.82 19.23
C LYS A 79 27.33 -10.32 19.53
N TRP A 80 26.51 -10.44 18.49
CA TRP A 80 25.14 -10.93 18.65
C TRP A 80 25.11 -12.42 19.03
N GLY A 81 24.35 -12.74 20.05
CA GLY A 81 24.19 -14.12 20.52
C GLY A 81 23.51 -15.01 19.48
N ALA A 82 24.04 -16.23 19.34
CA ALA A 82 23.53 -17.28 18.48
C ALA A 82 23.97 -18.65 19.01
N THR A 83 23.48 -19.73 18.42
CA THR A 83 23.91 -21.10 18.74
C THR A 83 24.11 -21.93 17.48
N GLU A 84 25.03 -22.91 17.52
CA GLU A 84 25.28 -23.85 16.44
C GLU A 84 24.33 -25.06 16.45
N ARG A 85 23.54 -25.23 17.52
CA ARG A 85 22.81 -26.48 17.81
C ARG A 85 21.65 -26.80 16.89
N VAL A 86 21.12 -25.83 16.13
CA VAL A 86 19.94 -26.03 15.29
C VAL A 86 20.06 -25.30 13.98
N ASN A 87 19.35 -25.79 12.94
CA ASN A 87 19.27 -25.21 11.62
C ASN A 87 19.16 -23.68 11.65
N ALA A 88 19.96 -23.03 10.83
CA ALA A 88 20.12 -21.57 10.75
C ALA A 88 18.80 -20.78 10.63
N ASP A 89 17.73 -21.44 10.23
CA ASP A 89 16.41 -20.81 10.01
C ASP A 89 15.60 -20.59 11.30
N TYR A 90 15.88 -21.33 12.38
CA TYR A 90 15.08 -21.27 13.63
C TYR A 90 15.76 -20.50 14.77
N GLN A 91 16.96 -19.98 14.57
CA GLN A 91 17.73 -19.35 15.64
C GLN A 91 18.36 -18.03 15.21
N THR A 92 17.56 -17.25 14.54
CA THR A 92 17.91 -15.87 14.24
C THR A 92 17.62 -15.01 15.46
N ASN A 93 18.61 -14.31 15.97
CA ASN A 93 18.45 -13.37 17.06
C ASN A 93 17.48 -12.27 16.65
N PRO A 94 16.26 -12.19 17.24
CA PRO A 94 15.23 -11.26 16.81
C PRO A 94 15.59 -9.80 17.07
N VAL A 95 16.43 -9.55 18.09
CA VAL A 95 16.91 -8.19 18.39
C VAL A 95 17.96 -7.75 17.36
N ALA A 96 18.90 -8.62 17.00
CA ALA A 96 19.86 -8.34 15.93
C ALA A 96 19.12 -8.09 14.60
N GLN A 97 18.12 -8.91 14.30
CA GLN A 97 17.29 -8.76 13.11
C GLN A 97 16.52 -7.42 13.10
N ALA A 98 15.97 -7.03 14.25
CA ALA A 98 15.26 -5.75 14.37
C ALA A 98 16.21 -4.54 14.30
N ALA A 99 17.43 -4.70 14.84
CA ALA A 99 18.41 -3.62 14.89
C ALA A 99 19.17 -3.40 13.56
N THR A 100 19.29 -4.44 12.72
CA THR A 100 20.16 -4.39 11.54
C THR A 100 19.40 -4.01 10.28
N GLY A 101 19.66 -2.79 9.79
CA GLY A 101 19.05 -2.25 8.58
C GLY A 101 17.64 -1.67 8.81
N TYR A 102 17.11 -1.06 7.78
CA TYR A 102 15.78 -0.44 7.80
C TYR A 102 15.17 -0.36 6.40
N ASN A 103 13.86 -0.19 6.33
CA ASN A 103 13.13 0.07 5.10
C ASN A 103 12.37 1.41 5.23
N LYS A 104 12.62 2.33 4.31
CA LYS A 104 11.83 3.56 4.15
C LYS A 104 10.91 3.41 2.96
N GLY A 105 9.61 3.45 3.21
CA GLY A 105 8.56 3.34 2.21
C GLY A 105 7.77 4.63 2.09
N PHE A 106 7.53 5.08 0.87
CA PHE A 106 6.62 6.16 0.56
C PHE A 106 5.56 5.69 -0.42
N GLN A 107 4.29 5.92 -0.09
CA GLN A 107 3.16 5.58 -0.95
C GLN A 107 2.30 6.83 -1.16
N SER A 108 1.85 7.02 -2.38
CA SER A 108 0.90 8.06 -2.72
C SER A 108 -0.27 7.50 -3.52
N THR A 109 -1.48 7.96 -3.22
CA THR A 109 -2.68 7.71 -4.02
C THR A 109 -3.33 9.04 -4.30
N VAL A 110 -3.48 9.38 -5.56
CA VAL A 110 -4.18 10.59 -6.03
C VAL A 110 -5.39 10.14 -6.81
N ILE A 111 -6.57 10.64 -6.42
CA ILE A 111 -7.83 10.42 -7.14
C ILE A 111 -8.42 11.79 -7.44
N ALA A 112 -8.62 12.07 -8.72
CA ALA A 112 -9.30 13.26 -9.19
C ALA A 112 -10.53 12.83 -10.01
N ALA A 113 -11.69 13.40 -9.73
CA ALA A 113 -12.91 13.15 -10.49
C ALA A 113 -13.60 14.47 -10.83
N LEU A 114 -13.92 14.62 -12.10
CA LEU A 114 -14.67 15.75 -12.64
C LEU A 114 -16.04 15.24 -13.11
N GLU A 115 -17.09 15.79 -12.55
CA GLU A 115 -18.46 15.45 -12.88
C GLU A 115 -19.18 16.69 -13.43
N PHE A 116 -19.76 16.57 -14.60
CA PHE A 116 -20.58 17.59 -15.24
C PHE A 116 -22.01 17.09 -15.34
N ASN A 117 -22.96 17.87 -14.86
CA ASN A 117 -24.39 17.60 -14.95
C ASN A 117 -25.06 18.74 -15.70
N GLN A 118 -25.88 18.40 -16.71
CA GLN A 118 -26.63 19.32 -17.54
C GLN A 118 -28.09 18.89 -17.61
N LYS A 119 -29.01 19.77 -17.22
CA LYS A 119 -30.42 19.63 -17.54
C LYS A 119 -30.65 20.03 -18.98
N LEU A 120 -31.39 19.23 -19.71
CA LEU A 120 -31.71 19.42 -21.12
C LEU A 120 -33.21 19.71 -21.33
N ASP A 121 -33.83 20.34 -20.35
CA ASP A 121 -35.26 20.68 -20.39
C ASP A 121 -35.62 21.58 -21.60
N PHE A 122 -34.64 22.27 -22.17
CA PHE A 122 -34.81 23.05 -23.43
C PHE A 122 -35.00 22.17 -24.68
N ILE A 123 -34.63 20.86 -24.62
CA ILE A 123 -34.92 19.88 -25.66
C ILE A 123 -36.23 19.18 -25.35
N THR A 124 -36.35 18.60 -24.15
CA THR A 124 -37.53 18.00 -23.61
C THR A 124 -37.47 17.97 -22.09
N GLU A 125 -38.58 18.27 -21.45
CA GLU A 125 -38.71 18.28 -20.00
C GLU A 125 -38.36 16.90 -19.41
N GLY A 126 -37.52 16.90 -18.36
CA GLY A 126 -37.07 15.68 -17.68
C GLY A 126 -35.87 15.00 -18.31
N LEU A 127 -35.30 15.54 -19.40
CA LEU A 127 -34.05 15.06 -19.98
C LEU A 127 -32.83 15.65 -19.25
N SER A 128 -31.83 14.85 -18.98
CA SER A 128 -30.56 15.29 -18.42
C SER A 128 -29.39 14.48 -18.95
N PHE A 129 -28.22 15.11 -18.95
CA PHE A 129 -26.94 14.50 -19.31
C PHE A 129 -25.98 14.62 -18.14
N LYS A 130 -25.23 13.57 -17.87
CA LYS A 130 -24.13 13.53 -16.92
C LYS A 130 -22.88 13.00 -17.60
N ALA A 131 -21.76 13.66 -17.39
CA ALA A 131 -20.44 13.16 -17.75
C ALA A 131 -19.57 13.06 -16.50
N LEU A 132 -18.79 12.01 -16.38
CA LEU A 132 -17.83 11.77 -15.31
C LEU A 132 -16.49 11.37 -15.93
N ALA A 133 -15.43 12.08 -15.57
CA ALA A 133 -14.07 11.68 -15.85
C ALA A 133 -13.34 11.50 -14.52
N SER A 134 -12.70 10.35 -14.30
CA SER A 134 -11.94 10.07 -13.09
C SER A 134 -10.57 9.55 -13.44
N PHE A 135 -9.57 10.07 -12.73
CA PHE A 135 -8.17 9.65 -12.82
C PHE A 135 -7.70 9.22 -11.44
N LYS A 136 -7.10 8.04 -11.36
CA LYS A 136 -6.43 7.53 -10.18
C LYS A 136 -4.98 7.22 -10.52
N ASN A 137 -4.07 7.68 -9.68
CA ASN A 137 -2.67 7.26 -9.71
C ASN A 137 -2.29 6.73 -8.34
N TRP A 138 -1.72 5.54 -8.30
CA TRP A 138 -1.07 4.99 -7.13
C TRP A 138 0.40 4.77 -7.42
N SER A 139 1.26 5.16 -6.49
CA SER A 139 2.69 4.90 -6.56
C SER A 139 3.25 4.50 -5.20
N SER A 140 4.24 3.63 -5.22
CA SER A 140 4.97 3.15 -4.05
C SER A 140 6.46 3.13 -4.35
N SER A 141 7.26 3.62 -3.44
CA SER A 141 8.72 3.55 -3.48
C SER A 141 9.20 3.00 -2.14
N GLU A 142 9.99 1.94 -2.19
CA GLU A 142 10.63 1.33 -1.03
C GLU A 142 12.15 1.38 -1.17
N ASN A 143 12.81 1.92 -0.16
CA ASN A 143 14.25 2.05 -0.08
C ASN A 143 14.75 1.22 1.10
N LYS A 144 15.14 -0.01 0.83
CA LYS A 144 15.72 -0.91 1.82
C LYS A 144 17.21 -0.63 2.00
N ARG A 145 17.63 -0.63 3.26
CA ARG A 145 19.02 -0.66 3.66
C ARG A 145 19.25 -1.97 4.40
N GLU A 146 19.86 -2.92 3.72
CA GLU A 146 20.02 -4.30 4.20
C GLU A 146 21.41 -4.46 4.79
N GLY A 147 21.48 -4.98 6.01
CA GLY A 147 22.70 -5.34 6.70
C GLY A 147 22.68 -6.81 7.10
N LYS A 148 23.87 -7.31 7.39
CA LYS A 148 24.07 -8.59 8.05
C LYS A 148 24.72 -8.33 9.41
N TRP A 149 24.60 -9.28 10.31
CA TRP A 149 25.21 -9.17 11.64
C TRP A 149 26.07 -10.38 11.97
N ASN A 150 27.10 -10.14 12.79
CA ASN A 150 28.02 -11.18 13.21
C ASN A 150 27.40 -11.98 14.36
N LYS A 151 27.37 -13.29 14.23
CA LYS A 151 26.78 -14.25 15.16
C LYS A 151 27.90 -14.90 15.99
N PHE A 152 27.66 -15.01 17.30
CA PHE A 152 28.61 -15.61 18.22
C PHE A 152 27.91 -16.66 19.10
N ALA A 153 28.59 -17.81 19.28
CA ALA A 153 28.22 -18.84 20.26
C ALA A 153 29.10 -18.73 21.48
N LEU A 154 28.53 -19.05 22.64
CA LEU A 154 29.28 -19.21 23.88
C LEU A 154 30.06 -20.54 23.83
N THR A 155 31.38 -20.48 24.02
CA THR A 155 32.26 -21.66 24.09
C THR A 155 32.83 -21.93 25.48
N GLY A 156 32.82 -20.90 26.34
CA GLY A 156 33.27 -21.04 27.74
C GLY A 156 32.97 -19.78 28.54
N TYR A 157 33.09 -19.92 29.87
CA TYR A 157 33.00 -18.78 30.78
C TYR A 157 33.91 -19.07 31.99
N GLU A 158 34.42 -17.99 32.58
CA GLU A 158 35.25 -18.02 33.80
C GLU A 158 34.71 -16.96 34.77
N ASP A 159 34.80 -17.23 36.07
CA ASP A 159 34.47 -16.26 37.11
C ASP A 159 35.51 -15.14 37.09
N ASP A 160 35.05 -13.87 37.03
CA ASP A 160 35.95 -12.70 37.00
C ASP A 160 36.48 -12.27 38.39
N GLY A 161 36.13 -13.02 39.42
CA GLY A 161 36.52 -12.76 40.81
C GLY A 161 35.82 -11.58 41.48
N ASN A 162 34.93 -10.88 40.77
CA ASN A 162 34.15 -9.73 41.23
C ASN A 162 32.62 -10.00 41.27
N GLY A 163 32.24 -11.27 41.15
CA GLY A 163 30.85 -11.70 41.10
C GLY A 163 30.20 -11.63 39.71
N GLY A 164 31.03 -11.50 38.66
CA GLY A 164 30.62 -11.56 37.26
C GLY A 164 31.34 -12.72 36.51
N TYR A 165 31.15 -12.76 35.19
CA TYR A 165 31.76 -13.78 34.33
C TYR A 165 32.41 -13.15 33.12
N THR A 166 33.57 -13.66 32.73
CA THR A 166 34.22 -13.42 31.45
C THR A 166 33.78 -14.51 30.48
N TYR A 167 33.36 -14.15 29.26
CA TYR A 167 32.82 -15.08 28.27
C TYR A 167 33.80 -15.31 27.14
N THR A 168 34.08 -16.57 26.83
CA THR A 168 34.78 -16.97 25.61
C THR A 168 33.73 -17.29 24.54
N THR A 169 33.90 -16.66 23.38
CA THR A 169 32.91 -16.77 22.29
C THR A 169 33.59 -17.16 20.99
N SER A 170 32.91 -17.95 20.17
CA SER A 170 33.29 -18.30 18.81
C SER A 170 32.34 -17.70 17.81
N ARG A 171 32.88 -17.15 16.71
CA ARG A 171 32.04 -16.61 15.61
C ARG A 171 31.44 -17.75 14.79
N ILE A 172 30.17 -17.63 14.46
CA ILE A 172 29.43 -18.56 13.60
C ILE A 172 29.32 -17.95 12.20
N GLY A 173 29.85 -18.65 11.19
CA GLY A 173 29.77 -18.23 9.80
C GLY A 173 30.72 -17.10 9.42
N ASP A 174 30.41 -16.40 8.33
CA ASP A 174 31.24 -15.35 7.76
C ASP A 174 31.25 -14.08 8.64
N GLU A 175 32.35 -13.33 8.49
CA GLU A 175 32.43 -11.99 9.06
C GLU A 175 31.70 -10.98 8.18
N TYR A 176 30.87 -10.17 8.81
CA TYR A 176 30.15 -9.13 8.13
C TYR A 176 30.58 -7.76 8.63
N THR A 177 30.72 -6.83 7.69
CA THR A 177 30.93 -5.41 8.01
C THR A 177 29.58 -4.77 8.39
N THR A 178 29.65 -3.65 9.11
CA THR A 178 28.46 -2.86 9.47
C THR A 178 27.87 -2.06 8.28
N ASN A 179 28.46 -2.17 7.10
CA ASN A 179 28.02 -1.47 5.91
C ASN A 179 26.67 -2.01 5.40
N LEU A 180 25.74 -1.10 5.12
CA LEU A 180 24.44 -1.44 4.57
C LEU A 180 24.48 -1.44 3.04
N THR A 181 23.85 -2.42 2.44
CA THR A 181 23.57 -2.42 1.00
C THR A 181 22.24 -1.76 0.71
N ALA A 182 22.13 -1.10 -0.44
CA ALA A 182 20.91 -0.43 -0.86
C ALA A 182 20.12 -1.26 -1.87
N LYS A 183 18.82 -1.42 -1.63
CA LYS A 183 17.90 -2.01 -2.59
C LYS A 183 16.67 -1.12 -2.71
N ASN A 184 16.35 -0.70 -3.93
CA ASN A 184 15.20 0.14 -4.21
C ASN A 184 14.18 -0.64 -5.02
N THR A 185 12.90 -0.51 -4.65
CA THR A 185 11.77 -1.12 -5.35
C THR A 185 10.71 -0.06 -5.56
N ASN A 186 10.26 0.09 -6.79
CA ASN A 186 9.19 1.01 -7.15
C ASN A 186 8.02 0.22 -7.74
N SER A 187 6.81 0.65 -7.44
CA SER A 187 5.57 0.09 -7.98
C SER A 187 4.57 1.20 -8.24
N GLY A 188 3.69 1.00 -9.20
CA GLY A 188 2.65 1.99 -9.48
C GLY A 188 1.66 1.52 -10.53
N ASP A 189 0.47 2.08 -10.45
CA ASP A 189 -0.57 1.95 -11.45
C ASP A 189 -1.27 3.30 -11.70
N ARG A 190 -1.92 3.39 -12.83
CA ARG A 190 -2.82 4.50 -13.16
C ARG A 190 -4.10 3.96 -13.77
N ARG A 191 -5.22 4.55 -13.41
CA ARG A 191 -6.53 4.21 -13.94
C ARG A 191 -7.22 5.46 -14.43
N PHE A 192 -7.78 5.38 -15.61
CA PHE A 192 -8.63 6.41 -16.19
C PHE A 192 -10.01 5.83 -16.42
N TYR A 193 -11.04 6.54 -15.97
CA TYR A 193 -12.43 6.16 -16.12
C TYR A 193 -13.20 7.32 -16.74
N LEU A 194 -13.98 7.02 -17.75
CA LEU A 194 -14.90 7.95 -18.42
C LEU A 194 -16.30 7.34 -18.43
N GLU A 195 -17.30 8.14 -18.10
CA GLU A 195 -18.71 7.76 -18.15
C GLU A 195 -19.52 8.89 -18.75
N GLY A 196 -20.42 8.55 -19.65
CA GLY A 196 -21.46 9.42 -20.17
C GLY A 196 -22.84 8.79 -19.91
N MET A 197 -23.78 9.56 -19.36
CA MET A 197 -25.10 9.09 -19.00
C MET A 197 -26.16 10.07 -19.51
N VAL A 198 -27.18 9.55 -20.17
CA VAL A 198 -28.40 10.28 -20.52
C VAL A 198 -29.52 9.71 -19.68
N ASN A 199 -30.24 10.57 -18.98
CA ASN A 199 -31.40 10.19 -18.20
C ASN A 199 -32.60 10.97 -18.71
N TYR A 200 -33.73 10.28 -18.82
CA TYR A 200 -35.04 10.85 -19.06
C TYR A 200 -36.01 10.40 -17.95
N SER A 201 -36.72 11.34 -17.34
CA SER A 201 -37.70 11.04 -16.30
C SER A 201 -38.85 12.04 -16.40
N ARG A 202 -40.04 11.55 -16.75
CA ARG A 202 -41.23 12.41 -16.90
C ARG A 202 -42.49 11.67 -16.57
N THR A 203 -43.43 12.41 -15.95
CA THR A 203 -44.80 11.97 -15.65
C THR A 203 -45.77 12.61 -16.63
N PHE A 204 -46.58 11.81 -17.28
CA PHE A 204 -47.65 12.21 -18.18
C PHE A 204 -49.04 11.78 -17.60
N GLY A 205 -49.66 12.62 -16.81
CA GLY A 205 -50.89 12.26 -16.09
C GLY A 205 -50.59 11.11 -15.10
N GLU A 206 -51.20 9.93 -15.34
CA GLU A 206 -50.95 8.74 -14.49
C GLU A 206 -49.82 7.85 -15.00
N HIS A 207 -49.07 8.27 -16.01
CA HIS A 207 -48.01 7.51 -16.66
C HIS A 207 -46.62 8.05 -16.25
N ASP A 208 -45.84 7.26 -15.56
CA ASP A 208 -44.46 7.58 -15.24
C ASP A 208 -43.50 6.83 -16.18
N VAL A 209 -42.65 7.58 -16.87
CA VAL A 209 -41.65 7.04 -17.82
C VAL A 209 -40.27 7.42 -17.36
N ASN A 210 -39.39 6.43 -17.20
CA ASN A 210 -38.00 6.65 -16.92
C ASN A 210 -37.11 5.85 -17.90
N ALA A 211 -36.09 6.48 -18.42
CA ALA A 211 -35.10 5.83 -19.26
C ALA A 211 -33.70 6.32 -18.93
N MET A 212 -32.72 5.44 -19.03
CA MET A 212 -31.30 5.72 -18.78
C MET A 212 -30.48 5.00 -19.81
N LEU A 213 -29.48 5.69 -20.36
CA LEU A 213 -28.44 5.12 -21.21
C LEU A 213 -27.09 5.53 -20.63
N ILE A 214 -26.22 4.56 -20.40
CA ILE A 214 -24.86 4.76 -19.89
C ILE A 214 -23.86 4.15 -20.86
N TYR A 215 -22.82 4.94 -21.20
CA TYR A 215 -21.60 4.47 -21.79
C TYR A 215 -20.47 4.67 -20.80
N SER A 216 -19.62 3.66 -20.62
CA SER A 216 -18.45 3.73 -19.75
C SER A 216 -17.20 3.18 -20.45
N GLN A 217 -16.06 3.77 -20.11
CA GLN A 217 -14.74 3.33 -20.54
C GLN A 217 -13.80 3.35 -19.34
N ASP A 218 -13.03 2.26 -19.17
CA ASP A 218 -12.05 2.09 -18.10
C ASP A 218 -10.73 1.62 -18.70
N GLU A 219 -9.64 2.28 -18.32
CA GLU A 219 -8.29 1.92 -18.69
C GLU A 219 -7.43 1.83 -17.44
N LEU A 220 -6.81 0.66 -17.23
CA LEU A 220 -5.82 0.42 -16.18
C LEU A 220 -4.46 0.15 -16.83
N VAL A 221 -3.44 0.90 -16.40
CA VAL A 221 -2.05 0.70 -16.81
C VAL A 221 -1.20 0.40 -15.60
N ASN A 222 -0.53 -0.74 -15.60
CA ASN A 222 0.49 -1.07 -14.63
C ASN A 222 1.82 -0.46 -15.07
N ASN A 223 2.41 0.42 -14.26
CA ASN A 223 3.67 1.09 -14.57
C ASN A 223 4.90 0.22 -14.26
N THR A 224 4.72 -0.90 -13.55
CA THR A 224 5.79 -1.83 -13.14
C THR A 224 5.36 -3.29 -13.37
N PRO A 225 5.23 -3.72 -14.62
CA PRO A 225 4.67 -5.04 -14.97
C PRO A 225 5.57 -6.23 -14.59
N GLY A 226 6.78 -5.98 -14.11
CA GLY A 226 7.82 -7.01 -13.91
C GLY A 226 8.62 -7.29 -15.18
N ASP A 227 9.87 -7.73 -15.00
CA ASP A 227 10.79 -7.99 -16.09
C ASP A 227 10.25 -9.13 -16.99
N GLY A 228 10.27 -8.89 -18.30
CA GLY A 228 9.82 -9.86 -19.31
C GLY A 228 8.31 -10.07 -19.41
N ASN A 229 7.49 -9.37 -18.61
CA ASN A 229 6.04 -9.50 -18.66
C ASN A 229 5.42 -8.52 -19.69
N PHE A 230 5.50 -8.87 -20.96
CA PHE A 230 4.93 -8.06 -22.05
C PHE A 230 3.41 -7.86 -21.88
N ILE A 231 2.68 -8.92 -21.54
CA ILE A 231 1.21 -8.86 -21.41
C ILE A 231 0.82 -7.95 -20.23
N GLY A 232 1.54 -8.02 -19.11
CA GLY A 232 1.31 -7.16 -17.96
C GLY A 232 1.62 -5.68 -18.20
N SER A 233 2.39 -5.35 -19.27
CA SER A 233 2.69 -3.97 -19.67
C SER A 233 1.60 -3.33 -20.52
N LEU A 234 0.69 -4.15 -21.08
CA LEU A 234 -0.38 -3.66 -21.94
C LEU A 234 -1.49 -3.00 -21.11
N PRO A 235 -2.07 -1.89 -21.58
CA PRO A 235 -3.24 -1.30 -20.96
C PRO A 235 -4.42 -2.26 -20.96
N GLN A 236 -5.03 -2.45 -19.79
CA GLN A 236 -6.27 -3.20 -19.67
C GLN A 236 -7.44 -2.25 -19.90
N ARG A 237 -8.18 -2.45 -20.98
CA ARG A 237 -9.30 -1.60 -21.39
C ARG A 237 -10.62 -2.35 -21.29
N LYS A 238 -11.62 -1.67 -20.75
CA LYS A 238 -12.99 -2.16 -20.70
C LYS A 238 -13.92 -1.06 -21.20
N GLN A 239 -14.90 -1.45 -21.99
CA GLN A 239 -15.96 -0.56 -22.44
C GLN A 239 -17.29 -1.24 -22.12
N GLY A 240 -18.29 -0.45 -21.77
CA GLY A 240 -19.61 -0.93 -21.44
C GLY A 240 -20.68 0.02 -21.95
N LEU A 241 -21.77 -0.54 -22.42
CA LEU A 241 -23.01 0.17 -22.75
C LEU A 241 -24.13 -0.48 -21.98
N ALA A 242 -24.91 0.32 -21.21
CA ALA A 242 -26.06 -0.19 -20.50
C ALA A 242 -27.25 0.74 -20.70
N ALA A 243 -28.43 0.16 -20.78
CA ALA A 243 -29.69 0.88 -20.90
C ALA A 243 -30.69 0.31 -19.90
N ARG A 244 -31.51 1.20 -19.34
CA ARG A 244 -32.65 0.89 -18.47
C ARG A 244 -33.85 1.67 -18.95
N ALA A 245 -34.99 1.02 -18.99
CA ALA A 245 -36.27 1.68 -19.19
C ALA A 245 -37.30 1.16 -18.18
N SER A 246 -38.03 2.06 -17.54
CA SER A 246 -39.12 1.71 -16.63
C SER A 246 -40.35 2.53 -16.92
N TYR A 247 -41.49 1.91 -16.72
CA TYR A 247 -42.80 2.49 -16.92
C TYR A 247 -43.70 2.11 -15.74
N ALA A 248 -44.46 3.09 -15.24
CA ALA A 248 -45.48 2.84 -14.24
C ALA A 248 -46.80 3.53 -14.64
N TYR A 249 -47.92 2.85 -14.38
CA TYR A 249 -49.25 3.38 -14.59
C TYR A 249 -50.00 3.48 -13.26
N ALA A 250 -50.46 4.69 -12.92
CA ALA A 250 -51.21 5.02 -11.69
C ALA A 250 -50.54 4.49 -10.40
N GLY A 251 -49.21 4.26 -10.41
CA GLY A 251 -48.47 3.67 -9.29
C GLY A 251 -48.83 2.21 -8.96
N LYS A 252 -49.65 1.56 -9.81
CA LYS A 252 -50.17 0.20 -9.58
C LYS A 252 -49.50 -0.86 -10.48
N TYR A 253 -49.24 -0.52 -11.74
CA TYR A 253 -48.64 -1.42 -12.71
C TYR A 253 -47.29 -0.89 -13.08
N MET A 254 -46.27 -1.72 -12.92
CA MET A 254 -44.85 -1.35 -13.19
C MET A 254 -44.21 -2.40 -14.10
N ALA A 255 -43.43 -1.90 -15.06
CA ALA A 255 -42.57 -2.74 -15.89
C ALA A 255 -41.19 -2.12 -15.99
N GLU A 256 -40.15 -2.94 -15.99
CA GLU A 256 -38.76 -2.51 -16.11
C GLU A 256 -37.97 -3.46 -17.00
N VAL A 257 -37.10 -2.91 -17.84
CA VAL A 257 -36.19 -3.64 -18.69
C VAL A 257 -34.79 -3.08 -18.51
N ASN A 258 -33.81 -3.93 -18.30
CA ASN A 258 -32.38 -3.61 -18.21
C ASN A 258 -31.61 -4.42 -19.25
N VAL A 259 -30.73 -3.76 -19.99
CA VAL A 259 -29.86 -4.36 -20.99
C VAL A 259 -28.44 -3.84 -20.75
N GLY A 260 -27.44 -4.71 -20.85
CA GLY A 260 -26.01 -4.35 -20.73
C GLY A 260 -25.14 -5.19 -21.66
N TYR A 261 -24.12 -4.52 -22.19
CA TYR A 261 -23.07 -5.13 -23.02
C TYR A 261 -21.71 -4.64 -22.56
#